data_719744f417e2bee65e7dbe9d9bf25f16
#
_entry.id   719744f417e2bee65e7dbe9d9bf25f16
#
_cell.length_a   1.000
_cell.length_b   1.000
_cell.length_c   1.000
_cell.angle_alpha   90.00
_cell.angle_beta   90.00
_cell.angle_gamma   90.00
#
_symmetry.space_group_name_H-M   'P 1'
#
loop_
_entity.id
_entity.type
_entity.pdbx_description
1 polymer ?
#
loop_
_entity_poly.entity_id
_entity_poly.type
_entity_poly.pdbx_seq_one_letter_code
_entity_poly.pdbx_strand_id
1 'polypeptide(L)'
;KTTMLKYLAGSDRTYVTMDNAMARELAQSDPVLFFQTYKPPILIDEVQKAPELFDQIKVICDERDEKGLIWLTGSQQYKMMKKVRETLAGRIGILELYSLSPREKSGLVFDTDLDFSLATLQARQRKLPKNDVVQVFKHIWEGGMPQVQGVDDELRQEYFNSYIDTYLMRDVAEAGGITDTMRFRK
;
A
#
# COMPACT_ATOMS: atom_id res chain seq x y z
N LYS A 1 -2.56 2.46 -3.26
CA LYS A 1 -1.38 1.61 -3.54
C LYS A 1 -1.39 1.13 -4.99
N THR A 2 -2.41 0.42 -5.40
CA THR A 2 -2.54 -0.18 -6.74
C THR A 2 -2.38 0.84 -7.88
N THR A 3 -3.05 1.99 -7.80
CA THR A 3 -2.94 3.07 -8.80
C THR A 3 -1.50 3.54 -9.01
N MET A 4 -0.78 3.79 -7.91
CA MET A 4 0.62 4.20 -7.96
C MET A 4 1.51 3.12 -8.57
N LEU A 5 1.33 1.86 -8.16
CA LEU A 5 2.11 0.75 -8.67
C LEU A 5 1.85 0.49 -10.16
N LYS A 6 0.59 0.59 -10.61
CA LYS A 6 0.27 0.53 -12.05
C LYS A 6 0.94 1.64 -12.84
N TYR A 7 0.94 2.87 -12.32
CA TYR A 7 1.62 3.98 -12.96
C TYR A 7 3.13 3.75 -13.08
N LEU A 8 3.77 3.26 -12.01
CA LEU A 8 5.20 2.95 -11.98
C LEU A 8 5.58 1.73 -12.82
N ALA A 9 4.67 0.75 -12.93
CA ALA A 9 4.88 -0.48 -13.70
C ALA A 9 4.91 -0.21 -15.22
N GLY A 10 4.21 0.83 -15.69
CA GLY A 10 4.10 1.13 -17.12
C GLY A 10 3.54 -0.06 -17.92
N SER A 11 4.07 -0.25 -19.15
CA SER A 11 3.74 -1.37 -20.03
C SER A 11 4.65 -2.59 -19.85
N ASP A 12 5.72 -2.46 -19.08
CA ASP A 12 6.81 -3.44 -19.04
C ASP A 12 6.55 -4.59 -18.05
N ARG A 13 5.42 -4.52 -17.35
CA ARG A 13 5.06 -5.46 -16.29
C ARG A 13 3.64 -5.95 -16.43
N THR A 14 3.45 -7.27 -16.44
CA THR A 14 2.12 -7.89 -16.42
C THR A 14 1.40 -7.52 -15.12
N TYR A 15 0.16 -7.04 -15.23
CA TYR A 15 -0.70 -6.79 -14.06
C TYR A 15 -1.76 -7.86 -13.92
N VAL A 16 -1.90 -8.43 -12.74
CA VAL A 16 -2.97 -9.35 -12.39
C VAL A 16 -3.47 -9.07 -10.97
N THR A 17 -4.78 -9.17 -10.76
CA THR A 17 -5.38 -9.01 -9.42
C THR A 17 -6.05 -10.29 -8.96
N MET A 18 -5.86 -10.61 -7.69
CA MET A 18 -6.54 -11.74 -7.04
C MET A 18 -8.01 -11.44 -6.71
N ASP A 19 -8.50 -10.25 -7.06
CA ASP A 19 -9.95 -9.97 -7.11
C ASP A 19 -10.62 -10.69 -8.27
N ASN A 20 -9.89 -10.94 -9.36
CA ASN A 20 -10.37 -11.77 -10.45
C ASN A 20 -10.45 -13.23 -10.01
N ALA A 21 -11.68 -13.80 -10.04
CA ALA A 21 -11.93 -15.14 -9.53
C ALA A 21 -11.15 -16.21 -10.29
N MET A 22 -11.06 -16.11 -11.63
CA MET A 22 -10.35 -17.10 -12.46
C MET A 22 -8.84 -17.08 -12.22
N ALA A 23 -8.25 -15.87 -12.14
CA ALA A 23 -6.82 -15.72 -11.82
C ALA A 23 -6.51 -16.23 -10.42
N ARG A 24 -7.39 -15.94 -9.45
CA ARG A 24 -7.26 -16.42 -8.07
C ARG A 24 -7.37 -17.94 -7.98
N GLU A 25 -8.35 -18.56 -8.62
CA GLU A 25 -8.51 -20.00 -8.64
C GLU A 25 -7.29 -20.70 -9.24
N LEU A 26 -6.76 -20.18 -10.36
CA LEU A 26 -5.52 -20.67 -10.94
C LEU A 26 -4.34 -20.53 -9.99
N ALA A 27 -4.19 -19.36 -9.34
CA ALA A 27 -3.12 -19.09 -8.39
C ALA A 27 -3.14 -20.02 -7.16
N GLN A 28 -4.33 -20.42 -6.73
CA GLN A 28 -4.52 -21.32 -5.57
C GLN A 28 -4.37 -22.79 -5.93
N SER A 29 -4.88 -23.21 -7.10
CA SER A 29 -4.88 -24.62 -7.53
C SER A 29 -3.57 -25.05 -8.18
N ASP A 30 -2.95 -24.18 -9.01
CA ASP A 30 -1.71 -24.45 -9.70
C ASP A 30 -0.82 -23.20 -9.84
N PRO A 31 -0.03 -22.88 -8.80
CA PRO A 31 0.90 -21.75 -8.82
C PRO A 31 1.94 -21.81 -9.96
N VAL A 32 2.34 -23.01 -10.41
CA VAL A 32 3.29 -23.17 -11.50
C VAL A 32 2.67 -22.73 -12.81
N LEU A 33 1.47 -23.22 -13.12
CA LEU A 33 0.72 -22.84 -14.32
C LEU A 33 0.35 -21.34 -14.28
N PHE A 34 0.07 -20.79 -13.08
CA PHE A 34 -0.16 -19.36 -12.92
C PHE A 34 1.03 -18.54 -13.43
N PHE A 35 2.26 -18.84 -13.04
CA PHE A 35 3.45 -18.12 -13.49
C PHE A 35 3.87 -18.45 -14.92
N GLN A 36 3.41 -19.56 -15.50
CA GLN A 36 3.53 -19.83 -16.94
C GLN A 36 2.58 -18.95 -17.77
N THR A 37 1.39 -18.70 -17.23
CA THR A 37 0.35 -17.84 -17.84
C THR A 37 0.66 -16.36 -17.68
N TYR A 38 1.00 -15.94 -16.46
CA TYR A 38 1.32 -14.57 -16.09
C TYR A 38 2.81 -14.45 -15.80
N LYS A 39 3.61 -14.29 -16.85
CA LYS A 39 5.07 -14.31 -16.76
C LYS A 39 5.63 -13.06 -16.06
N PRO A 40 6.68 -13.20 -15.22
CA PRO A 40 7.46 -12.05 -14.76
C PRO A 40 8.17 -11.32 -15.94
N PRO A 41 8.33 -9.98 -15.85
CA PRO A 41 8.03 -9.13 -14.71
C PRO A 41 6.52 -8.96 -14.46
N ILE A 42 6.08 -9.10 -13.21
CA ILE A 42 4.66 -9.14 -12.86
C ILE A 42 4.34 -8.28 -11.62
N LEU A 43 3.16 -7.65 -11.62
CA LEU A 43 2.54 -7.01 -10.46
C LEU A 43 1.29 -7.80 -10.07
N ILE A 44 1.32 -8.43 -8.90
CA ILE A 44 0.22 -9.19 -8.33
C ILE A 44 -0.46 -8.34 -7.25
N ASP A 45 -1.71 -7.98 -7.50
CA ASP A 45 -2.52 -7.19 -6.59
C ASP A 45 -3.39 -8.07 -5.71
N GLU A 46 -3.59 -7.67 -4.43
CA GLU A 46 -4.35 -8.41 -3.40
C GLU A 46 -3.84 -9.85 -3.20
N VAL A 47 -2.50 -10.02 -3.17
CA VAL A 47 -1.83 -11.33 -3.08
C VAL A 47 -2.23 -12.14 -1.84
N GLN A 48 -2.72 -11.49 -0.76
CA GLN A 48 -3.21 -12.19 0.43
C GLN A 48 -4.38 -13.15 0.15
N LYS A 49 -5.05 -13.01 -1.00
CA LYS A 49 -6.13 -13.90 -1.43
C LYS A 49 -5.63 -15.20 -2.07
N ALA A 50 -4.33 -15.28 -2.39
CA ALA A 50 -3.68 -16.47 -2.96
C ALA A 50 -2.29 -16.69 -2.33
N PRO A 51 -2.23 -17.02 -1.03
CA PRO A 51 -0.96 -17.22 -0.32
C PRO A 51 -0.18 -18.45 -0.81
N GLU A 52 -0.77 -19.31 -1.61
CA GLU A 52 -0.16 -20.47 -2.26
C GLU A 52 0.96 -20.05 -3.24
N LEU A 53 0.88 -18.82 -3.78
CA LEU A 53 1.90 -18.28 -4.67
C LEU A 53 3.27 -18.09 -4.00
N PHE A 54 3.35 -17.93 -2.67
CA PHE A 54 4.60 -17.58 -2.01
C PHE A 54 5.69 -18.63 -2.16
N ASP A 55 5.33 -19.91 -2.14
CA ASP A 55 6.30 -20.99 -2.33
C ASP A 55 6.87 -20.98 -3.76
N GLN A 56 6.03 -20.76 -4.77
CA GLN A 56 6.49 -20.65 -6.15
C GLN A 56 7.27 -19.36 -6.40
N ILE A 57 6.91 -18.25 -5.76
CA ILE A 57 7.69 -16.99 -5.80
C ILE A 57 9.09 -17.23 -5.25
N LYS A 58 9.22 -17.98 -4.15
CA LYS A 58 10.53 -18.35 -3.59
C LYS A 58 11.38 -19.09 -4.61
N VAL A 59 10.82 -20.10 -5.28
CA VAL A 59 11.53 -20.86 -6.32
C VAL A 59 12.01 -19.94 -7.44
N ILE A 60 11.14 -19.06 -7.96
CA ILE A 60 11.49 -18.11 -9.02
C ILE A 60 12.61 -17.16 -8.57
N CYS A 61 12.57 -16.69 -7.31
CA CYS A 61 13.61 -15.81 -6.77
C CYS A 61 14.95 -16.53 -6.57
N ASP A 62 14.94 -17.83 -6.30
CA ASP A 62 16.15 -18.63 -6.12
C ASP A 62 16.78 -19.04 -7.47
N GLU A 63 15.98 -19.21 -8.51
CA GLU A 63 16.43 -19.56 -9.86
C GLU A 63 16.92 -18.35 -10.67
N ARG A 64 16.48 -17.14 -10.32
CA ARG A 64 16.77 -15.91 -11.08
C ARG A 64 17.46 -14.88 -10.21
N ASP A 65 18.61 -14.41 -10.67
CA ASP A 65 19.39 -13.36 -9.96
C ASP A 65 18.81 -11.94 -10.14
N GLU A 66 17.78 -11.79 -10.99
CA GLU A 66 17.15 -10.52 -11.28
C GLU A 66 16.30 -10.03 -10.10
N LYS A 67 16.54 -8.79 -9.67
CA LYS A 67 15.75 -8.17 -8.59
C LYS A 67 14.51 -7.46 -9.13
N GLY A 68 13.45 -7.43 -8.32
CA GLY A 68 12.23 -6.69 -8.66
C GLY A 68 11.37 -7.32 -9.74
N LEU A 69 11.57 -8.58 -10.11
CA LEU A 69 10.74 -9.30 -11.09
C LEU A 69 9.28 -9.39 -10.67
N ILE A 70 9.03 -9.58 -9.39
CA ILE A 70 7.68 -9.77 -8.85
C ILE A 70 7.39 -8.64 -7.85
N TRP A 71 6.37 -7.86 -8.16
CA TRP A 71 5.82 -6.86 -7.26
C TRP A 71 4.52 -7.39 -6.67
N LEU A 72 4.40 -7.28 -5.36
CA LEU A 72 3.24 -7.72 -4.62
C LEU A 72 2.57 -6.53 -3.94
N THR A 73 1.25 -6.48 -3.97
CA THR A 73 0.48 -5.57 -3.14
C THR A 73 -0.59 -6.33 -2.37
N GLY A 74 -0.93 -5.80 -1.20
CA GLY A 74 -1.96 -6.37 -0.38
C GLY A 74 -2.21 -5.53 0.87
N SER A 75 -3.27 -5.83 1.58
CA SER A 75 -3.51 -5.28 2.91
C SER A 75 -2.54 -5.91 3.92
N GLN A 76 -2.11 -5.15 4.93
CA GLN A 76 -1.25 -5.63 6.01
C GLN A 76 -2.03 -6.52 6.99
N GLN A 77 -2.52 -7.65 6.53
CA GLN A 77 -3.07 -8.64 7.46
C GLN A 77 -1.92 -9.32 8.20
N TYR A 78 -1.98 -9.32 9.52
CA TYR A 78 -0.95 -9.90 10.38
C TYR A 78 -0.56 -11.33 9.98
N LYS A 79 -1.56 -12.17 9.66
CA LYS A 79 -1.35 -13.56 9.22
C LYS A 79 -0.58 -13.65 7.90
N MET A 80 -0.88 -12.78 6.93
CA MET A 80 -0.17 -12.73 5.66
C MET A 80 1.29 -12.32 5.86
N MET A 81 1.53 -11.26 6.63
CA MET A 81 2.89 -10.78 6.89
C MET A 81 3.75 -11.82 7.61
N LYS A 82 3.16 -12.64 8.49
CA LYS A 82 3.84 -13.77 9.10
C LYS A 82 4.28 -14.78 8.03
N LYS A 83 3.36 -15.24 7.17
CA LYS A 83 3.65 -16.19 6.09
C LYS A 83 4.70 -15.65 5.10
N VAL A 84 4.58 -14.38 4.70
CA VAL A 84 5.57 -13.69 3.84
C VAL A 84 6.96 -13.71 4.46
N ARG A 85 7.09 -13.36 5.75
CA ARG A 85 8.37 -13.36 6.46
C ARG A 85 8.96 -14.75 6.59
N GLU A 86 8.14 -15.77 6.81
CA GLU A 86 8.58 -17.16 6.93
C GLU A 86 9.04 -17.74 5.57
N THR A 87 8.28 -17.50 4.50
CA THR A 87 8.55 -18.11 3.19
C THR A 87 9.57 -17.32 2.36
N LEU A 88 9.50 -15.98 2.37
CA LEU A 88 10.30 -15.10 1.51
C LEU A 88 11.43 -14.37 2.25
N ALA A 89 11.85 -14.86 3.43
CA ALA A 89 12.94 -14.26 4.18
C ALA A 89 14.22 -14.14 3.33
N GLY A 90 14.80 -12.95 3.31
CA GLY A 90 16.01 -12.63 2.51
C GLY A 90 15.76 -12.44 1.00
N ARG A 91 14.53 -12.60 0.52
CA ARG A 91 14.17 -12.51 -0.90
C ARG A 91 13.22 -11.36 -1.21
N ILE A 92 12.65 -10.73 -0.19
CA ILE A 92 11.63 -9.67 -0.34
C ILE A 92 12.08 -8.37 0.32
N GLY A 93 11.90 -7.26 -0.40
CA GLY A 93 11.91 -5.92 0.18
C GLY A 93 10.47 -5.50 0.52
N ILE A 94 10.26 -5.04 1.74
CA ILE A 94 8.96 -4.57 2.18
C ILE A 94 8.96 -3.04 2.19
N LEU A 95 8.04 -2.45 1.44
CA LEU A 95 7.84 -1.01 1.38
C LEU A 95 6.47 -0.66 1.94
N GLU A 96 6.44 0.26 2.89
CA GLU A 96 5.21 0.77 3.46
C GLU A 96 4.80 2.06 2.76
N LEU A 97 3.55 2.12 2.30
CA LEU A 97 2.98 3.32 1.73
C LEU A 97 2.00 3.94 2.72
N TYR A 98 2.38 5.09 3.25
CA TYR A 98 1.55 5.89 4.14
C TYR A 98 0.61 6.80 3.35
N SER A 99 -0.27 7.49 4.07
CA SER A 99 -1.09 8.57 3.51
C SER A 99 -0.20 9.76 3.08
N LEU A 100 -0.76 10.67 2.28
CA LEU A 100 -0.03 11.83 1.80
C LEU A 100 0.51 12.67 2.96
N SER A 101 1.79 12.96 2.91
CA SER A 101 2.44 13.90 3.82
C SER A 101 2.00 15.35 3.53
N PRO A 102 2.15 16.29 4.47
CA PRO A 102 1.89 17.71 4.22
C PRO A 102 2.66 18.26 3.01
N ARG A 103 3.87 17.74 2.78
CA ARG A 103 4.69 18.11 1.64
C ARG A 103 4.06 17.66 0.31
N GLU A 104 3.63 16.41 0.24
CA GLU A 104 2.98 15.86 -0.95
C GLU A 104 1.64 16.55 -1.22
N LYS A 105 0.86 16.86 -0.18
CA LYS A 105 -0.36 17.64 -0.28
C LYS A 105 -0.13 19.03 -0.86
N SER A 106 1.01 19.64 -0.56
CA SER A 106 1.41 20.97 -1.07
C SER A 106 2.04 20.93 -2.46
N GLY A 107 2.21 19.76 -3.07
CA GLY A 107 2.86 19.58 -4.36
C GLY A 107 4.35 19.98 -4.37
N LEU A 108 4.98 20.02 -3.20
CA LEU A 108 6.38 20.42 -3.08
C LEU A 108 7.29 19.25 -3.46
N VAL A 109 8.02 19.44 -4.54
CA VAL A 109 9.07 18.52 -4.98
C VAL A 109 10.44 19.07 -4.58
N PHE A 110 11.30 18.19 -4.06
CA PHE A 110 12.70 18.50 -3.82
C PHE A 110 13.56 17.63 -4.73
N ASP A 111 14.41 18.26 -5.52
CA ASP A 111 15.24 17.62 -6.52
C ASP A 111 16.47 16.90 -5.93
N THR A 112 16.68 17.03 -4.64
CA THR A 112 17.81 16.44 -3.91
C THR A 112 17.34 15.56 -2.78
N ASP A 113 18.08 14.49 -2.51
CA ASP A 113 17.85 13.64 -1.35
C ASP A 113 17.95 14.44 -0.05
N LEU A 114 17.26 13.95 0.99
CA LEU A 114 17.37 14.53 2.31
C LEU A 114 18.71 14.12 2.92
N ASP A 115 19.63 15.08 3.03
CA ASP A 115 20.70 15.00 4.01
C ASP A 115 20.32 15.80 5.26
N PHE A 116 20.89 15.44 6.39
CA PHE A 116 20.64 16.13 7.67
C PHE A 116 21.61 17.29 7.92
N SER A 117 22.26 17.82 6.88
CA SER A 117 23.07 19.02 7.01
C SER A 117 22.20 20.23 7.31
N LEU A 118 22.73 21.17 8.12
CA LEU A 118 22.03 22.39 8.48
C LEU A 118 21.66 23.20 7.21
N ALA A 119 22.52 23.20 6.22
CA ALA A 119 22.30 23.92 4.95
C ALA A 119 21.08 23.37 4.19
N THR A 120 20.98 22.04 4.05
CA THR A 120 19.84 21.39 3.40
C THR A 120 18.55 21.60 4.16
N LEU A 121 18.57 21.48 5.48
CA LEU A 121 17.39 21.71 6.34
C LEU A 121 16.89 23.16 6.20
N GLN A 122 17.78 24.14 6.27
CA GLN A 122 17.42 25.56 6.10
C GLN A 122 16.90 25.86 4.69
N ALA A 123 17.52 25.31 3.64
CA ALA A 123 17.05 25.47 2.27
C ALA A 123 15.64 24.89 2.05
N ARG A 124 15.37 23.73 2.64
CA ARG A 124 14.03 23.10 2.60
C ARG A 124 13.01 23.89 3.42
N GLN A 125 13.37 24.36 4.60
CA GLN A 125 12.50 25.17 5.45
C GLN A 125 12.02 26.44 4.74
N ARG A 126 12.87 27.10 3.95
CA ARG A 126 12.51 28.30 3.19
C ARG A 126 11.45 28.04 2.10
N LYS A 127 11.36 26.82 1.60
CA LYS A 127 10.39 26.42 0.57
C LYS A 127 9.06 25.97 1.16
N LEU A 128 9.00 25.70 2.47
CA LEU A 128 7.78 25.24 3.12
C LEU A 128 6.81 26.42 3.35
N PRO A 129 5.50 26.22 3.13
CA PRO A 129 4.50 27.21 3.52
C PRO A 129 4.58 27.46 5.02
N LYS A 130 4.44 28.71 5.42
CA LYS A 130 4.31 29.07 6.82
C LYS A 130 2.89 28.74 7.26
N ASN A 131 2.75 27.68 8.03
CA ASN A 131 1.46 27.29 8.61
C ASN A 131 1.34 27.90 10.02
N ASP A 132 0.23 28.55 10.29
CA ASP A 132 -0.17 28.87 11.64
C ASP A 132 -0.79 27.65 12.36
N VAL A 133 -1.08 27.82 13.65
CA VAL A 133 -1.64 26.72 14.47
C VAL A 133 -2.98 26.23 13.92
N VAL A 134 -3.83 27.12 13.42
CA VAL A 134 -5.15 26.78 12.87
C VAL A 134 -4.98 25.93 11.62
N GLN A 135 -4.06 26.28 10.73
CA GLN A 135 -3.75 25.52 9.52
C GLN A 135 -3.19 24.12 9.85
N VAL A 136 -2.37 24.00 10.91
CA VAL A 136 -1.87 22.70 11.36
C VAL A 136 -3.04 21.81 11.80
N PHE A 137 -3.96 22.33 12.64
CA PHE A 137 -5.13 21.57 13.06
C PHE A 137 -6.05 21.24 11.89
N LYS A 138 -6.22 22.17 10.94
CA LYS A 138 -6.96 21.89 9.71
C LYS A 138 -6.36 20.72 8.93
N HIS A 139 -5.03 20.70 8.74
CA HIS A 139 -4.36 19.58 8.06
C HIS A 139 -4.52 18.24 8.79
N ILE A 140 -4.52 18.25 10.12
CA ILE A 140 -4.78 17.05 10.93
C ILE A 140 -6.22 16.57 10.69
N TRP A 141 -7.19 17.47 10.71
CA TRP A 141 -8.60 17.19 10.45
C TRP A 141 -8.84 16.64 9.04
N GLU A 142 -8.26 17.25 8.03
CA GLU A 142 -8.38 16.83 6.63
C GLU A 142 -7.76 15.45 6.38
N GLY A 143 -6.75 15.08 7.17
CA GLY A 143 -6.00 13.84 6.97
C GLY A 143 -5.18 13.81 5.69
N GLY A 144 -4.59 12.67 5.39
CA GLY A 144 -3.69 12.48 4.25
C GLY A 144 -4.20 11.49 3.19
N MET A 145 -5.47 11.06 3.24
CA MET A 145 -6.02 10.17 2.22
C MET A 145 -6.19 10.90 0.88
N PRO A 146 -5.68 10.35 -0.24
CA PRO A 146 -5.76 11.03 -1.54
C PRO A 146 -7.19 11.39 -1.97
N GLN A 147 -8.18 10.52 -1.68
CA GLN A 147 -9.57 10.71 -2.08
C GLN A 147 -10.26 11.92 -1.44
N VAL A 148 -9.78 12.36 -0.28
CA VAL A 148 -10.39 13.48 0.44
C VAL A 148 -9.64 14.80 0.26
N GLN A 149 -8.62 14.82 -0.59
CA GLN A 149 -7.92 16.07 -0.90
C GLN A 149 -8.75 16.92 -1.85
N GLY A 150 -8.96 18.19 -1.47
CA GLY A 150 -9.68 19.15 -2.31
C GLY A 150 -11.21 19.01 -2.28
N VAL A 151 -11.78 18.12 -1.46
CA VAL A 151 -13.23 18.05 -1.24
C VAL A 151 -13.66 18.95 -0.07
N ASP A 152 -14.92 19.37 -0.06
CA ASP A 152 -15.51 20.13 1.05
C ASP A 152 -15.60 19.28 2.33
N ASP A 153 -15.88 19.97 3.46
CA ASP A 153 -15.87 19.32 4.77
C ASP A 153 -17.03 18.33 4.94
N GLU A 154 -18.18 18.57 4.31
CA GLU A 154 -19.36 17.71 4.40
C GLU A 154 -19.10 16.37 3.68
N LEU A 155 -18.66 16.42 2.42
CA LEU A 155 -18.29 15.22 1.65
C LEU A 155 -17.14 14.46 2.30
N ARG A 156 -16.17 15.16 2.88
CA ARG A 156 -15.08 14.54 3.63
C ARG A 156 -15.59 13.76 4.84
N GLN A 157 -16.52 14.34 5.59
CA GLN A 157 -17.12 13.69 6.75
C GLN A 157 -17.90 12.43 6.34
N GLU A 158 -18.69 12.50 5.27
CA GLU A 158 -19.41 11.34 4.71
C GLU A 158 -18.45 10.24 4.28
N TYR A 159 -17.36 10.62 3.61
CA TYR A 159 -16.32 9.67 3.21
C TYR A 159 -15.74 8.94 4.42
N PHE A 160 -15.34 9.66 5.46
CA PHE A 160 -14.77 9.04 6.66
C PHE A 160 -15.78 8.17 7.41
N ASN A 161 -17.03 8.57 7.50
CA ASN A 161 -18.08 7.74 8.09
C ASN A 161 -18.23 6.42 7.32
N SER A 162 -18.34 6.50 6.00
CA SER A 162 -18.42 5.32 5.14
C SER A 162 -17.17 4.44 5.21
N TYR A 163 -15.98 5.05 5.32
CA TYR A 163 -14.72 4.33 5.47
C TYR A 163 -14.65 3.58 6.81
N ILE A 164 -15.08 4.20 7.90
CA ILE A 164 -15.16 3.56 9.21
C ILE A 164 -16.12 2.36 9.15
N ASP A 165 -17.32 2.55 8.59
CA ASP A 165 -18.34 1.52 8.57
C ASP A 165 -18.00 0.34 7.65
N THR A 166 -17.32 0.56 6.54
CA THR A 166 -17.05 -0.48 5.56
C THR A 166 -15.68 -1.14 5.70
N TYR A 167 -14.66 -0.38 6.05
CA TYR A 167 -13.28 -0.85 6.09
C TYR A 167 -12.83 -1.20 7.50
N LEU A 168 -12.91 -0.26 8.44
CA LEU A 168 -12.42 -0.49 9.80
C LEU A 168 -13.21 -1.58 10.51
N MET A 169 -14.52 -1.63 10.33
CA MET A 169 -15.36 -2.65 10.96
C MET A 169 -15.02 -4.06 10.47
N ARG A 170 -14.70 -4.22 9.18
CA ARG A 170 -14.25 -5.49 8.62
C ARG A 170 -12.89 -5.89 9.16
N ASP A 171 -11.91 -5.00 9.11
CA ASP A 171 -10.53 -5.30 9.51
C ASP A 171 -10.42 -5.54 11.03
N VAL A 172 -11.21 -4.82 11.83
CA VAL A 172 -11.31 -5.04 13.28
C VAL A 172 -11.92 -6.40 13.61
N ALA A 173 -12.96 -6.82 12.86
CA ALA A 173 -13.57 -8.14 13.04
C ALA A 173 -12.58 -9.27 12.65
N GLU A 174 -11.82 -9.10 11.54
CA GLU A 174 -10.83 -10.08 11.09
C GLU A 174 -9.61 -10.18 12.01
N ALA A 175 -9.21 -9.09 12.66
CA ALA A 175 -8.09 -9.07 13.61
C ALA A 175 -8.36 -9.84 14.93
N GLY A 176 -9.60 -10.26 15.16
CA GLY A 176 -9.94 -11.27 16.16
C GLY A 176 -9.89 -10.84 17.63
N GLY A 177 -10.06 -9.55 17.93
CA GLY A 177 -9.94 -9.07 19.31
C GLY A 177 -11.07 -8.18 19.81
N ILE A 178 -11.85 -7.60 18.93
CA ILE A 178 -12.88 -6.63 19.31
C ILE A 178 -14.26 -7.21 18.94
N THR A 179 -14.94 -7.80 19.91
CA THR A 179 -16.31 -8.30 19.76
C THR A 179 -17.35 -7.17 19.88
N ASP A 180 -16.98 -6.04 20.50
CA ASP A 180 -17.86 -4.89 20.69
C ASP A 180 -17.41 -3.72 19.79
N THR A 181 -17.87 -3.76 18.54
CA THR A 181 -17.63 -2.74 17.53
C THR A 181 -18.21 -1.38 17.89
N MET A 182 -19.25 -1.35 18.75
CA MET A 182 -19.86 -0.09 19.22
C MET A 182 -18.93 0.67 20.18
N ARG A 183 -18.12 -0.02 20.97
CA ARG A 183 -17.09 0.61 21.83
C ARG A 183 -15.90 1.14 21.03
N PHE A 184 -15.60 0.54 19.89
CA PHE A 184 -14.52 1.01 19.02
C PHE A 184 -14.89 2.30 18.29
N ARG A 185 -16.19 2.58 18.09
CA ARG A 185 -16.71 3.76 17.41
C ARG A 185 -16.79 5.02 18.30
N LYS A 186 -16.62 4.88 19.62
CA LYS A 186 -16.59 5.99 20.59
C LYS A 186 -15.17 6.48 20.83
#